data_028057317fb19a874729213636572af3
#
_entry.id   028057317fb19a874729213636572af3
#
_cell.length_a   1.000
_cell.length_b   1.000
_cell.length_c   1.000
_cell.angle_alpha   90.00
_cell.angle_beta   90.00
_cell.angle_gamma   90.00
#
_symmetry.space_group_name_H-M   'P 1'
#
loop_
_entity.id
_entity.type
_entity.pdbx_description
1 polymer ?
#
loop_
_entity_poly.entity_id
_entity_poly.type
_entity_poly.pdbx_seq_one_letter_code
_entity_poly.pdbx_strand_id
1 'polypeptide(L)'
;IKDLLEAERLYKTLPSAQQWQPNKRTSLPMVHLLLSRAYLYMEEWEKAATYANHVITNGNFHLLDLNTIKTYSEEDPSIPSYINYHSYTTSSEVIWVYGNITDVTKYVYNASASTNDHPFFRASKELMNCFDETENDLRKERYVIRSKFQIINEDNELEAMPSAFGKINVSSKAYYQPVATNDAFGRSLRLSEAYLNFCEAKAMLYKAGVANAGQEALNTLNEFRRFRFPL
;
A
#
# COMPACT_ATOMS: atom_id res chain seq x y z
N ILE A 1 -20.08 10.21 -5.98
CA ILE A 1 -20.86 9.29 -5.14
C ILE A 1 -22.03 8.67 -5.90
N LYS A 2 -22.86 9.44 -6.56
CA LYS A 2 -24.04 8.91 -7.30
C LYS A 2 -23.65 7.74 -8.22
N ASP A 3 -22.59 7.90 -9.01
CA ASP A 3 -22.13 6.87 -9.96
C ASP A 3 -21.58 5.63 -9.23
N LEU A 4 -20.91 5.82 -8.09
CA LEU A 4 -20.44 4.71 -7.24
C LEU A 4 -21.58 3.93 -6.61
N LEU A 5 -22.63 4.62 -6.15
CA LEU A 5 -23.82 3.97 -5.61
C LEU A 5 -24.59 3.19 -6.68
N GLU A 6 -24.66 3.71 -7.89
CA GLU A 6 -25.25 2.98 -9.01
C GLU A 6 -24.40 1.77 -9.41
N ALA A 7 -23.07 1.91 -9.41
CA ALA A 7 -22.16 0.78 -9.62
C ALA A 7 -22.34 -0.29 -8.54
N GLU A 8 -22.44 0.09 -7.26
CA GLU A 8 -22.75 -0.83 -6.16
C GLU A 8 -24.06 -1.58 -6.41
N ARG A 9 -25.13 -0.85 -6.76
CA ARG A 9 -26.44 -1.43 -7.07
C ARG A 9 -26.35 -2.48 -8.17
N LEU A 10 -25.64 -2.17 -9.25
CA LEU A 10 -25.43 -3.08 -10.38
C LEU A 10 -24.61 -4.31 -9.97
N TYR A 11 -23.50 -4.14 -9.23
CA TYR A 11 -22.70 -5.27 -8.76
C TYR A 11 -23.49 -6.21 -7.85
N LYS A 12 -24.37 -5.68 -6.98
CA LYS A 12 -25.23 -6.48 -6.11
C LYS A 12 -26.26 -7.34 -6.83
N THR A 13 -26.53 -7.07 -8.12
CA THR A 13 -27.36 -7.94 -8.94
C THR A 13 -26.61 -9.17 -9.47
N LEU A 14 -25.30 -9.18 -9.40
CA LEU A 14 -24.46 -10.29 -9.85
C LEU A 14 -24.33 -11.36 -8.76
N PRO A 15 -24.17 -12.64 -9.13
CA PRO A 15 -23.75 -13.67 -8.19
C PRO A 15 -22.47 -13.27 -7.43
N SER A 16 -22.35 -13.64 -6.18
CA SER A 16 -21.23 -13.25 -5.31
C SER A 16 -19.86 -13.58 -5.91
N ALA A 17 -19.72 -14.72 -6.59
CA ALA A 17 -18.49 -15.10 -7.29
C ALA A 17 -18.10 -14.17 -8.46
N GLN A 18 -19.01 -13.34 -8.94
CA GLN A 18 -18.76 -12.38 -10.01
C GLN A 18 -18.57 -10.93 -9.49
N GLN A 19 -18.83 -10.70 -8.21
CA GLN A 19 -18.67 -9.38 -7.60
C GLN A 19 -17.21 -8.98 -7.40
N TRP A 20 -16.31 -9.95 -7.40
CA TRP A 20 -14.87 -9.73 -7.36
C TRP A 20 -14.13 -10.79 -8.20
N GLN A 21 -13.10 -10.35 -8.92
CA GLN A 21 -12.19 -11.22 -9.67
C GLN A 21 -10.77 -10.64 -9.63
N PRO A 22 -9.72 -11.47 -9.44
CA PRO A 22 -8.34 -11.02 -9.30
C PRO A 22 -7.68 -10.71 -10.65
N ASN A 23 -8.27 -9.86 -11.50
CA ASN A 23 -7.80 -9.71 -12.87
C ASN A 23 -7.97 -8.31 -13.46
N LYS A 24 -7.61 -7.28 -12.73
CA LYS A 24 -7.63 -5.89 -13.22
C LYS A 24 -9.01 -5.31 -13.56
N ARG A 25 -10.09 -6.03 -13.31
CA ARG A 25 -11.44 -5.52 -13.53
C ARG A 25 -11.94 -4.76 -12.31
N THR A 26 -12.77 -3.79 -12.55
CA THR A 26 -13.53 -3.14 -11.48
C THR A 26 -14.38 -4.18 -10.74
N SER A 27 -14.61 -3.95 -9.47
CA SER A 27 -15.28 -4.94 -8.59
C SER A 27 -16.07 -4.25 -7.49
N LEU A 28 -16.97 -4.99 -6.84
CA LEU A 28 -17.74 -4.46 -5.72
C LEU A 28 -16.85 -4.01 -4.54
N PRO A 29 -15.82 -4.76 -4.10
CA PRO A 29 -14.90 -4.26 -3.07
C PRO A 29 -14.17 -2.98 -3.45
N MET A 30 -13.81 -2.79 -4.73
CA MET A 30 -13.25 -1.54 -5.22
C MET A 30 -14.24 -0.38 -5.05
N VAL A 31 -15.50 -0.59 -5.42
CA VAL A 31 -16.57 0.42 -5.28
C VAL A 31 -16.77 0.77 -3.80
N HIS A 32 -16.81 -0.23 -2.92
CA HIS A 32 -16.92 -0.01 -1.48
C HIS A 32 -15.75 0.80 -0.92
N LEU A 33 -14.50 0.50 -1.32
CA LEU A 33 -13.34 1.26 -0.86
C LEU A 33 -13.40 2.72 -1.34
N LEU A 34 -13.77 2.95 -2.59
CA LEU A 34 -13.94 4.30 -3.13
C LEU A 34 -15.09 5.07 -2.45
N LEU A 35 -16.20 4.39 -2.12
CA LEU A 35 -17.29 4.98 -1.34
C LEU A 35 -16.82 5.33 0.08
N SER A 36 -16.08 4.44 0.74
CA SER A 36 -15.49 4.72 2.05
C SER A 36 -14.64 5.98 2.02
N ARG A 37 -13.71 6.08 1.05
CA ARG A 37 -12.86 7.26 0.85
C ARG A 37 -13.67 8.52 0.60
N ALA A 38 -14.66 8.45 -0.32
CA ALA A 38 -15.48 9.61 -0.67
C ALA A 38 -16.29 10.12 0.55
N TYR A 39 -16.90 9.23 1.31
CA TYR A 39 -17.64 9.59 2.51
C TYR A 39 -16.74 10.10 3.63
N LEU A 40 -15.51 9.59 3.75
CA LEU A 40 -14.51 10.09 4.69
C LEU A 40 -14.19 11.58 4.40
N TYR A 41 -13.92 11.91 3.13
CA TYR A 41 -13.66 13.30 2.71
C TYR A 41 -14.89 14.22 2.84
N MET A 42 -16.10 13.65 2.89
CA MET A 42 -17.35 14.39 3.14
C MET A 42 -17.71 14.48 4.61
N GLU A 43 -16.89 13.93 5.49
CA GLU A 43 -17.14 13.87 6.93
C GLU A 43 -18.43 13.08 7.32
N GLU A 44 -18.88 12.20 6.40
CA GLU A 44 -20.01 11.28 6.63
C GLU A 44 -19.51 10.00 7.29
N TRP A 45 -19.09 10.12 8.55
CA TRP A 45 -18.29 9.14 9.27
C TRP A 45 -18.93 7.75 9.38
N GLU A 46 -20.24 7.66 9.66
CA GLU A 46 -20.95 6.37 9.72
C GLU A 46 -20.89 5.63 8.38
N LYS A 47 -21.13 6.35 7.28
CA LYS A 47 -21.08 5.76 5.94
C LYS A 47 -19.66 5.36 5.59
N ALA A 48 -18.67 6.20 5.88
CA ALA A 48 -17.26 5.91 5.65
C ALA A 48 -16.85 4.62 6.38
N ALA A 49 -17.19 4.48 7.67
CA ALA A 49 -16.92 3.28 8.45
C ALA A 49 -17.67 2.05 7.92
N THR A 50 -18.93 2.20 7.52
CA THR A 50 -19.74 1.09 6.98
C THR A 50 -19.11 0.53 5.70
N TYR A 51 -18.77 1.39 4.75
CA TYR A 51 -18.17 0.95 3.50
C TYR A 51 -16.74 0.41 3.67
N ALA A 52 -15.94 0.99 4.59
CA ALA A 52 -14.64 0.42 4.96
C ALA A 52 -14.80 -1.00 5.53
N ASN A 53 -15.77 -1.20 6.43
CA ASN A 53 -16.02 -2.50 7.03
C ASN A 53 -16.46 -3.56 6.00
N HIS A 54 -17.22 -3.20 4.99
CA HIS A 54 -17.55 -4.12 3.89
C HIS A 54 -16.32 -4.65 3.18
N VAL A 55 -15.25 -3.85 3.09
CA VAL A 55 -13.98 -4.27 2.50
C VAL A 55 -13.17 -5.12 3.47
N ILE A 56 -13.09 -4.71 4.74
CA ILE A 56 -12.34 -5.41 5.79
C ILE A 56 -12.88 -6.83 6.00
N THR A 57 -14.21 -6.98 6.02
CA THR A 57 -14.86 -8.28 6.21
C THR A 57 -14.99 -9.12 4.95
N ASN A 58 -14.48 -8.64 3.81
CA ASN A 58 -14.47 -9.40 2.58
C ASN A 58 -13.37 -10.47 2.62
N GLY A 59 -13.76 -11.73 2.61
CA GLY A 59 -12.84 -12.87 2.76
C GLY A 59 -11.83 -13.09 1.63
N ASN A 60 -11.86 -12.26 0.57
CA ASN A 60 -10.91 -12.36 -0.52
C ASN A 60 -9.59 -11.62 -0.27
N PHE A 61 -9.52 -10.78 0.77
CA PHE A 61 -8.36 -9.94 1.05
C PHE A 61 -7.86 -10.19 2.46
N HIS A 62 -6.53 -10.15 2.63
CA HIS A 62 -5.87 -10.30 3.92
C HIS A 62 -4.75 -9.29 4.03
N LEU A 63 -4.50 -8.77 5.23
CA LEU A 63 -3.35 -7.91 5.49
C LEU A 63 -2.06 -8.70 5.23
N LEU A 64 -1.15 -8.07 4.52
CA LEU A 64 0.17 -8.64 4.28
C LEU A 64 0.96 -8.60 5.58
N ASP A 65 1.38 -9.77 6.06
CA ASP A 65 2.14 -9.87 7.30
C ASP A 65 3.62 -9.60 7.04
N LEU A 66 4.10 -8.45 7.50
CA LEU A 66 5.49 -8.08 7.35
C LEU A 66 6.44 -8.92 8.21
N ASN A 67 5.93 -9.61 9.23
CA ASN A 67 6.75 -10.55 10.02
C ASN A 67 7.21 -11.76 9.20
N THR A 68 6.47 -12.12 8.17
CA THR A 68 6.79 -13.27 7.30
C THR A 68 7.70 -12.91 6.14
N ILE A 69 7.96 -11.63 5.92
CA ILE A 69 8.74 -11.13 4.79
C ILE A 69 10.19 -10.96 5.22
N LYS A 70 11.10 -11.64 4.52
CA LYS A 70 12.54 -11.50 4.76
C LYS A 70 13.05 -10.14 4.32
N THR A 71 13.94 -9.55 5.09
CA THR A 71 14.71 -8.37 4.70
C THR A 71 15.71 -8.74 3.62
N TYR A 72 15.98 -7.80 2.72
CA TYR A 72 17.14 -7.91 1.84
C TYR A 72 18.42 -7.93 2.67
N SER A 73 19.29 -8.89 2.36
CA SER A 73 20.64 -8.92 2.88
C SER A 73 21.63 -8.95 1.71
N GLU A 74 22.71 -8.19 1.80
CA GLU A 74 23.78 -8.26 0.82
C GLU A 74 24.48 -9.63 0.84
N GLU A 75 24.39 -10.32 1.98
CA GLU A 75 24.97 -11.66 2.18
C GLU A 75 24.13 -12.76 1.52
N ASP A 76 22.85 -12.52 1.28
CA ASP A 76 21.95 -13.44 0.59
C ASP A 76 21.25 -12.76 -0.60
N PRO A 77 21.89 -12.77 -1.77
CA PRO A 77 21.33 -12.15 -2.97
C PRO A 77 20.11 -12.89 -3.53
N SER A 78 19.75 -14.04 -2.99
CA SER A 78 18.52 -14.76 -3.37
C SER A 78 17.26 -14.10 -2.80
N ILE A 79 17.41 -13.28 -1.75
CA ILE A 79 16.31 -12.49 -1.19
C ILE A 79 16.03 -11.30 -2.11
N PRO A 80 14.81 -11.18 -2.67
CA PRO A 80 14.49 -10.06 -3.53
C PRO A 80 14.66 -8.73 -2.79
N SER A 81 15.39 -7.81 -3.39
CA SER A 81 15.60 -6.46 -2.84
C SER A 81 14.29 -5.66 -2.71
N TYR A 82 13.23 -6.15 -3.33
CA TYR A 82 11.98 -5.42 -3.48
C TYR A 82 10.79 -6.36 -3.29
N ILE A 83 9.81 -5.89 -2.57
CA ILE A 83 8.54 -6.59 -2.41
C ILE A 83 7.50 -5.84 -3.19
N ASN A 84 6.90 -6.52 -4.14
CA ASN A 84 5.87 -5.92 -4.97
C ASN A 84 4.52 -5.89 -4.22
N TYR A 85 4.32 -4.88 -3.41
CA TYR A 85 3.07 -4.68 -2.65
C TYR A 85 1.87 -4.30 -3.51
N HIS A 86 2.08 -4.05 -4.79
CA HIS A 86 1.06 -3.61 -5.73
C HIS A 86 0.63 -4.70 -6.70
N SER A 87 1.10 -5.93 -6.51
CA SER A 87 0.76 -7.07 -7.37
C SER A 87 -0.23 -8.00 -6.68
N TYR A 88 -1.22 -8.48 -7.44
CA TYR A 88 -2.15 -9.51 -6.99
C TYR A 88 -1.47 -10.83 -6.61
N THR A 89 -0.31 -11.13 -7.19
CA THR A 89 0.41 -12.38 -6.95
C THR A 89 1.28 -12.34 -5.70
N THR A 90 1.68 -11.16 -5.28
CA THR A 90 2.59 -10.98 -4.14
C THR A 90 1.96 -10.30 -2.94
N SER A 91 0.77 -9.74 -3.10
CA SER A 91 0.08 -9.04 -2.02
C SER A 91 -1.39 -9.41 -1.95
N SER A 92 -1.77 -10.03 -0.86
CA SER A 92 -3.17 -10.33 -0.50
C SER A 92 -4.01 -9.09 -0.16
N GLU A 93 -3.38 -7.91 -0.07
CA GLU A 93 -4.06 -6.64 0.20
C GLU A 93 -4.63 -5.97 -1.05
N VAL A 94 -4.20 -6.39 -2.25
CA VAL A 94 -4.55 -5.69 -3.48
C VAL A 94 -6.00 -5.97 -3.88
N ILE A 95 -6.79 -4.90 -3.91
CA ILE A 95 -8.20 -4.93 -4.31
C ILE A 95 -8.33 -4.61 -5.80
N TRP A 96 -7.59 -3.60 -6.26
CA TRP A 96 -7.59 -3.18 -7.64
C TRP A 96 -6.30 -2.47 -8.00
N VAL A 97 -5.81 -2.72 -9.20
CA VAL A 97 -4.59 -2.10 -9.75
C VAL A 97 -4.92 -1.48 -11.09
N TYR A 98 -4.42 -0.29 -11.34
CA TYR A 98 -4.54 0.39 -12.62
C TYR A 98 -3.23 1.06 -13.03
N GLY A 99 -3.07 1.26 -14.33
CA GLY A 99 -1.82 1.76 -14.91
C GLY A 99 -0.88 0.61 -15.28
N ASN A 100 0.33 0.97 -15.65
CA ASN A 100 1.37 0.01 -16.00
C ASN A 100 2.67 0.35 -15.26
N ILE A 101 3.62 -0.58 -15.29
CA ILE A 101 4.90 -0.41 -14.60
C ILE A 101 5.66 0.82 -15.10
N THR A 102 5.58 1.14 -16.39
CA THR A 102 6.30 2.28 -16.97
C THR A 102 5.80 3.61 -16.44
N ASP A 103 4.51 3.71 -16.09
CA ASP A 103 3.95 4.93 -15.52
C ASP A 103 4.49 5.19 -14.12
N VAL A 104 4.72 4.13 -13.34
CA VAL A 104 5.24 4.25 -11.98
C VAL A 104 6.76 4.42 -11.99
N THR A 105 7.47 3.68 -12.85
CA THR A 105 8.94 3.73 -12.90
C THR A 105 9.46 5.09 -13.33
N LYS A 106 8.76 5.78 -14.21
CA LYS A 106 9.10 7.16 -14.60
C LYS A 106 9.17 8.13 -13.43
N TYR A 107 8.39 7.87 -12.37
CA TYR A 107 8.33 8.73 -11.18
C TYR A 107 9.27 8.28 -10.07
N VAL A 108 9.63 7.01 -10.05
CA VAL A 108 10.43 6.42 -8.95
C VAL A 108 11.89 6.26 -9.35
N TYR A 109 12.18 6.02 -10.64
CA TYR A 109 13.55 5.82 -11.15
C TYR A 109 13.85 6.69 -12.36
N ASN A 110 15.04 7.29 -12.38
CA ASN A 110 15.57 7.86 -13.58
C ASN A 110 16.18 6.75 -14.43
N ALA A 111 15.43 6.27 -15.39
CA ALA A 111 15.92 5.36 -16.38
C ALA A 111 16.69 6.12 -17.47
N SER A 112 17.75 6.74 -17.14
CA SER A 112 18.74 7.13 -18.13
C SER A 112 19.56 5.89 -18.49
N ALA A 113 19.76 5.66 -19.78
CA ALA A 113 20.48 4.51 -20.35
C ALA A 113 21.97 4.44 -19.97
N SER A 114 22.45 5.26 -19.09
CA SER A 114 23.79 5.24 -18.54
C SER A 114 23.73 4.63 -17.14
N THR A 115 24.49 3.64 -16.92
CA THR A 115 25.00 2.89 -15.75
C THR A 115 24.62 3.33 -14.31
N ASN A 116 23.86 4.39 -14.13
CA ASN A 116 23.49 4.96 -12.83
C ASN A 116 21.96 5.10 -12.73
N ASP A 117 21.27 4.00 -12.45
CA ASP A 117 19.85 4.01 -12.09
C ASP A 117 19.68 4.67 -10.72
N HIS A 118 19.41 5.97 -10.69
CA HIS A 118 19.16 6.70 -9.45
C HIS A 118 17.65 6.80 -9.19
N PRO A 119 17.18 6.57 -7.97
CA PRO A 119 15.81 6.91 -7.62
C PRO A 119 15.61 8.44 -7.67
N PHE A 120 14.55 8.91 -8.32
CA PHE A 120 14.23 10.34 -8.36
C PHE A 120 13.86 10.90 -6.99
N PHE A 121 13.23 10.06 -6.16
CA PHE A 121 12.73 10.44 -4.86
C PHE A 121 13.29 9.52 -3.79
N ARG A 122 13.82 10.10 -2.76
CA ARG A 122 14.19 9.42 -1.52
C ARG A 122 13.17 9.70 -0.42
N ALA A 123 13.14 8.87 0.60
CA ALA A 123 12.34 9.17 1.79
C ALA A 123 12.86 10.46 2.43
N SER A 124 11.96 11.32 2.86
CA SER A 124 12.36 12.55 3.54
C SER A 124 12.95 12.23 4.93
N LYS A 125 13.72 13.17 5.48
CA LYS A 125 14.23 13.03 6.85
C LYS A 125 13.10 12.90 7.85
N GLU A 126 12.01 13.65 7.65
CA GLU A 126 10.82 13.61 8.51
C GLU A 126 10.18 12.22 8.51
N LEU A 127 10.04 11.59 7.34
CA LEU A 127 9.52 10.23 7.27
C LEU A 127 10.45 9.23 7.95
N MET A 128 11.78 9.37 7.76
CA MET A 128 12.75 8.50 8.43
C MET A 128 12.69 8.67 9.94
N ASN A 129 12.60 9.92 10.44
CA ASN A 129 12.46 10.21 11.87
C ASN A 129 11.18 9.56 12.45
N CYS A 130 10.05 9.57 11.72
CA CYS A 130 8.84 8.88 12.17
C CYS A 130 9.06 7.38 12.40
N PHE A 131 9.90 6.74 11.59
CA PHE A 131 10.27 5.33 11.82
C PHE A 131 11.24 5.18 12.99
N ASP A 132 12.16 6.13 13.21
CA ASP A 132 13.15 6.09 14.29
C ASP A 132 12.50 6.34 15.66
N GLU A 133 11.45 7.16 15.72
CA GLU A 133 10.63 7.38 16.91
C GLU A 133 9.74 6.19 17.29
N THR A 134 9.55 5.26 16.35
CA THR A 134 8.70 4.09 16.55
C THR A 134 9.56 2.83 16.61
N GLU A 135 9.82 2.33 17.80
CA GLU A 135 10.60 1.10 17.98
C GLU A 135 10.00 -0.07 17.19
N ASN A 136 10.86 -0.76 16.45
CA ASN A 136 10.54 -2.02 15.76
C ASN A 136 9.48 -1.92 14.65
N ASP A 137 9.32 -0.77 14.01
CA ASP A 137 8.44 -0.67 12.84
C ASP A 137 9.05 -1.40 11.63
N LEU A 138 8.48 -2.54 11.28
CA LEU A 138 8.96 -3.36 10.17
C LEU A 138 8.87 -2.66 8.82
N ARG A 139 8.04 -1.63 8.69
CA ARG A 139 7.91 -0.88 7.44
C ARG A 139 9.20 -0.16 7.07
N LYS A 140 9.99 0.28 8.03
CA LYS A 140 11.30 0.89 7.78
C LYS A 140 12.17 -0.05 6.95
N GLU A 141 12.34 -1.27 7.41
CA GLU A 141 13.21 -2.25 6.77
C GLU A 141 12.62 -2.91 5.53
N ARG A 142 11.28 -2.97 5.41
CA ARG A 142 10.59 -3.65 4.31
C ARG A 142 10.14 -2.71 3.20
N TYR A 143 9.86 -1.45 3.53
CA TYR A 143 9.36 -0.46 2.57
C TYR A 143 10.43 0.53 2.13
N VAL A 144 11.45 0.74 2.97
CA VAL A 144 12.55 1.65 2.68
C VAL A 144 13.81 0.81 2.51
N ILE A 145 14.39 0.84 1.33
CA ILE A 145 15.58 0.08 1.00
C ILE A 145 16.79 1.01 1.03
N ARG A 146 17.90 0.52 1.53
CA ARG A 146 19.19 1.18 1.31
C ARG A 146 19.58 0.99 -0.16
N SER A 147 19.74 2.08 -0.86
CA SER A 147 20.25 2.06 -2.22
C SER A 147 21.74 1.69 -2.20
N LYS A 148 22.20 0.95 -3.21
CA LYS A 148 23.62 0.75 -3.47
C LYS A 148 24.32 2.03 -3.96
N PHE A 149 23.57 3.08 -4.25
CA PHE A 149 24.10 4.34 -4.74
C PHE A 149 24.64 5.16 -3.59
N GLN A 150 25.82 5.75 -3.83
CA GLN A 150 26.41 6.71 -2.93
C GLN A 150 26.13 8.12 -3.45
N ILE A 151 25.81 9.01 -2.57
CA ILE A 151 25.71 10.45 -2.83
C ILE A 151 26.85 11.16 -2.11
N ILE A 152 27.28 12.28 -2.63
CA ILE A 152 28.15 13.18 -1.91
C ILE A 152 27.27 14.01 -0.99
N ASN A 153 27.48 13.90 0.32
CA ASN A 153 26.77 14.67 1.32
C ASN A 153 27.28 16.14 1.39
N GLU A 154 26.69 16.94 2.27
CA GLU A 154 27.06 18.33 2.45
C GLU A 154 28.51 18.52 2.95
N ASP A 155 29.10 17.51 3.58
CA ASP A 155 30.46 17.45 4.07
C ASP A 155 31.47 16.92 3.02
N ASN A 156 31.01 16.72 1.79
CA ASN A 156 31.79 16.20 0.67
C ASN A 156 32.26 14.73 0.85
N GLU A 157 31.55 13.96 1.68
CA GLU A 157 31.78 12.54 1.91
C GLU A 157 30.81 11.69 1.12
N LEU A 158 31.25 10.47 0.73
CA LEU A 158 30.41 9.49 0.08
C LEU A 158 29.49 8.81 1.12
N GLU A 159 28.22 9.11 1.06
CA GLU A 159 27.21 8.51 1.91
C GLU A 159 26.34 7.56 1.10
N ALA A 160 26.00 6.40 1.68
CA ALA A 160 25.02 5.51 1.08
C ALA A 160 23.69 6.26 0.96
N MET A 161 23.14 6.33 -0.26
CA MET A 161 21.86 6.98 -0.48
C MET A 161 20.79 6.20 0.27
N PRO A 162 20.24 6.71 1.39
CA PRO A 162 19.17 6.01 2.07
C PRO A 162 17.91 6.16 1.24
N SER A 163 17.19 5.07 1.11
CA SER A 163 15.76 5.14 0.91
C SER A 163 15.21 5.29 -0.49
N ALA A 164 15.42 4.29 -1.31
CA ALA A 164 14.45 4.01 -2.36
C ALA A 164 13.21 3.34 -1.73
N PHE A 165 12.01 3.65 -2.22
CA PHE A 165 10.81 2.98 -1.77
C PHE A 165 10.75 1.53 -2.30
N GLY A 166 10.93 0.55 -1.42
CA GLY A 166 10.93 -0.86 -1.75
C GLY A 166 9.55 -1.49 -2.02
N LYS A 167 8.52 -0.68 -2.09
CA LYS A 167 7.16 -1.16 -2.38
C LYS A 167 6.93 -1.58 -3.81
N ILE A 168 7.81 -1.20 -4.71
CA ILE A 168 7.69 -1.48 -6.14
C ILE A 168 9.00 -2.10 -6.57
N ASN A 169 8.93 -3.32 -7.11
CA ASN A 169 10.11 -3.96 -7.70
C ASN A 169 10.42 -3.28 -9.04
N VAL A 170 11.44 -2.47 -9.02
CA VAL A 170 11.98 -1.80 -10.21
C VAL A 170 13.40 -2.28 -10.37
N SER A 171 13.60 -3.55 -10.71
CA SER A 171 14.90 -3.97 -11.14
C SER A 171 15.19 -3.33 -12.52
N SER A 172 16.45 -3.01 -12.78
CA SER A 172 16.87 -2.54 -14.10
C SER A 172 16.47 -3.50 -15.22
N LYS A 173 16.37 -4.80 -14.93
CA LYS A 173 15.84 -5.82 -15.85
C LYS A 173 14.35 -5.67 -16.11
N ALA A 174 13.56 -5.26 -15.12
CA ALA A 174 12.12 -5.04 -15.30
C ALA A 174 11.84 -3.78 -16.14
N TYR A 175 12.78 -2.85 -16.20
CA TYR A 175 12.68 -1.65 -17.03
C TYR A 175 12.93 -1.95 -18.52
N TYR A 176 13.92 -2.81 -18.83
CA TYR A 176 14.29 -3.15 -20.21
C TYR A 176 13.54 -4.33 -20.80
N GLN A 177 12.99 -5.18 -19.95
CA GLN A 177 12.08 -6.23 -20.39
C GLN A 177 10.71 -5.87 -19.83
N PRO A 178 9.74 -5.51 -20.71
CA PRO A 178 8.36 -5.53 -20.30
C PRO A 178 8.13 -6.94 -19.78
N VAL A 179 8.12 -7.07 -18.47
CA VAL A 179 7.78 -8.34 -17.84
C VAL A 179 6.39 -8.65 -18.36
N ALA A 180 6.30 -9.61 -19.25
CA ALA A 180 5.05 -10.11 -19.80
C ALA A 180 4.26 -10.86 -18.71
N THR A 181 4.39 -10.40 -17.47
CA THR A 181 3.61 -10.88 -16.37
C THR A 181 2.34 -10.07 -16.33
N ASN A 182 1.24 -10.77 -16.16
CA ASN A 182 -0.08 -10.19 -15.94
C ASN A 182 -0.17 -9.35 -14.66
N ASP A 183 0.94 -9.10 -13.99
CA ASP A 183 1.05 -8.25 -12.83
C ASP A 183 1.03 -6.79 -13.28
N ALA A 184 -0.11 -6.15 -13.13
CA ALA A 184 -0.22 -4.73 -13.34
C ALA A 184 0.44 -4.02 -12.15
N PHE A 185 1.64 -3.53 -12.39
CA PHE A 185 2.28 -2.58 -11.51
C PHE A 185 1.68 -1.22 -11.76
N GLY A 186 1.11 -0.63 -10.75
CA GLY A 186 0.49 0.66 -10.90
C GLY A 186 0.01 1.19 -9.58
N ARG A 187 -0.85 2.14 -9.65
CA ARG A 187 -1.56 2.62 -8.48
C ARG A 187 -2.52 1.54 -8.02
N SER A 188 -2.46 1.17 -6.75
CA SER A 188 -3.30 0.13 -6.20
C SER A 188 -4.24 0.65 -5.12
N LEU A 189 -5.46 0.12 -5.13
CA LEU A 189 -6.35 0.18 -3.98
C LEU A 189 -6.10 -1.06 -3.14
N ARG A 190 -5.92 -0.88 -1.83
CA ARG A 190 -5.50 -1.95 -0.93
C ARG A 190 -6.33 -1.98 0.34
N LEU A 191 -6.39 -3.17 0.94
CA LEU A 191 -7.08 -3.42 2.20
C LEU A 191 -6.59 -2.50 3.33
N SER A 192 -5.30 -2.20 3.38
CA SER A 192 -4.73 -1.29 4.38
C SER A 192 -5.40 0.09 4.42
N GLU A 193 -5.87 0.59 3.26
CA GLU A 193 -6.63 1.84 3.22
C GLU A 193 -8.00 1.69 3.90
N ALA A 194 -8.68 0.56 3.70
CA ALA A 194 -9.98 0.32 4.37
C ALA A 194 -9.84 0.31 5.90
N TYR A 195 -8.78 -0.32 6.42
CA TYR A 195 -8.48 -0.29 7.86
C TYR A 195 -8.27 1.14 8.38
N LEU A 196 -7.50 1.95 7.67
CA LEU A 196 -7.23 3.34 8.07
C LEU A 196 -8.49 4.21 7.96
N ASN A 197 -9.26 4.08 6.89
CA ASN A 197 -10.52 4.80 6.72
C ASN A 197 -11.52 4.45 7.84
N PHE A 198 -11.61 3.17 8.22
CA PHE A 198 -12.45 2.74 9.32
C PHE A 198 -12.00 3.35 10.66
N CYS A 199 -10.70 3.27 10.95
CA CYS A 199 -10.15 3.80 12.20
C CYS A 199 -10.37 5.31 12.31
N GLU A 200 -10.12 6.06 11.24
CA GLU A 200 -10.33 7.51 11.20
C GLU A 200 -11.80 7.86 11.40
N ALA A 201 -12.70 7.23 10.63
CA ALA A 201 -14.13 7.47 10.75
C ALA A 201 -14.66 7.16 12.16
N LYS A 202 -14.23 6.05 12.76
CA LYS A 202 -14.61 5.67 14.13
C LYS A 202 -14.03 6.60 15.19
N ALA A 203 -12.82 7.09 15.00
CA ALA A 203 -12.22 8.10 15.88
C ALA A 203 -13.00 9.42 15.84
N MET A 204 -13.44 9.85 14.66
CA MET A 204 -14.24 11.05 14.49
C MET A 204 -15.65 10.89 15.08
N LEU A 205 -16.26 9.71 14.95
CA LEU A 205 -17.53 9.37 15.63
C LEU A 205 -17.39 9.41 17.16
N TYR A 206 -16.28 8.89 17.69
CA TYR A 206 -16.00 8.98 19.12
C TYR A 206 -15.86 10.44 19.58
N LYS A 207 -15.15 11.26 18.81
CA LYS A 207 -15.05 12.71 19.06
C LYS A 207 -16.41 13.40 19.03
N ALA A 208 -17.34 12.90 18.21
CA ALA A 208 -18.73 13.38 18.15
C ALA A 208 -19.64 12.81 19.27
N GLY A 209 -19.11 12.00 20.20
CA GLY A 209 -19.83 11.48 21.34
C GLY A 209 -20.38 10.05 21.19
N VAL A 210 -20.05 9.32 20.15
CA VAL A 210 -20.46 7.90 19.97
C VAL A 210 -19.56 7.02 20.84
N ALA A 211 -20.04 6.61 21.99
CA ALA A 211 -19.25 6.03 23.07
C ALA A 211 -18.38 4.81 22.69
N ASN A 212 -18.91 3.87 21.91
CA ASN A 212 -18.18 2.64 21.55
C ASN A 212 -17.21 2.81 20.37
N ALA A 213 -17.35 3.90 19.60
CA ALA A 213 -16.59 4.09 18.37
C ALA A 213 -15.07 4.19 18.60
N GLY A 214 -14.65 4.77 19.72
CA GLY A 214 -13.24 4.87 20.09
C GLY A 214 -12.59 3.51 20.33
N GLN A 215 -13.30 2.60 21.02
CA GLN A 215 -12.79 1.25 21.25
C GLN A 215 -12.74 0.43 19.96
N GLU A 216 -13.73 0.60 19.08
CA GLU A 216 -13.71 -0.06 17.76
C GLU A 216 -12.55 0.43 16.91
N ALA A 217 -12.27 1.74 16.88
CA ALA A 217 -11.13 2.32 16.19
C ALA A 217 -9.81 1.73 16.72
N LEU A 218 -9.66 1.69 18.04
CA LEU A 218 -8.44 1.21 18.69
C LEU A 218 -8.21 -0.30 18.42
N ASN A 219 -9.25 -1.11 18.53
CA ASN A 219 -9.17 -2.54 18.27
C ASN A 219 -8.75 -2.81 16.82
N THR A 220 -9.38 -2.13 15.85
CA THR A 220 -9.07 -2.29 14.44
C THR A 220 -7.66 -1.78 14.10
N LEU A 221 -7.24 -0.67 14.71
CA LEU A 221 -5.88 -0.16 14.54
C LEU A 221 -4.84 -1.11 15.11
N ASN A 222 -5.08 -1.70 16.28
CA ASN A 222 -4.19 -2.68 16.90
C ASN A 222 -4.13 -3.97 16.07
N GLU A 223 -5.24 -4.43 15.52
CA GLU A 223 -5.26 -5.54 14.57
C GLU A 223 -4.36 -5.23 13.35
N PHE A 224 -4.53 -4.06 12.73
CA PHE A 224 -3.70 -3.63 11.62
C PHE A 224 -2.21 -3.58 11.99
N ARG A 225 -1.88 -3.05 13.18
CA ARG A 225 -0.49 -2.91 13.65
C ARG A 225 0.21 -4.26 13.85
N ARG A 226 -0.48 -5.31 14.25
CA ARG A 226 0.11 -6.66 14.41
C ARG A 226 0.81 -7.18 13.16
N PHE A 227 0.41 -6.72 11.99
CA PHE A 227 1.01 -7.06 10.70
C PHE A 227 2.17 -6.12 10.30
N ARG A 228 2.47 -5.11 11.08
CA ARG A 228 3.47 -4.07 10.79
C ARG A 228 4.58 -3.99 11.84
N PHE A 229 4.38 -4.60 12.98
CA PHE A 229 5.31 -4.64 14.10
C PHE A 229 5.63 -6.08 14.47
N PRO A 230 6.81 -6.36 15.04
CA PRO A 230 7.16 -7.70 15.52
C PRO A 230 6.14 -8.18 16.56
N LEU A 231 5.85 -9.48 16.49
CA LEU A 231 5.00 -10.17 17.47
C LEU A 231 5.78 -10.42 18.76
#